data_e4f507e777c4490aff652aa3f9b66e12
#
_entry.id   e4f507e777c4490aff652aa3f9b66e12
#
_cell.length_a   1.000
_cell.length_b   1.000
_cell.length_c   1.000
_cell.angle_alpha   90.00
_cell.angle_beta   90.00
_cell.angle_gamma   90.00
#
_symmetry.space_group_name_H-M   'P 1'
#
loop_
_entity.id
_entity.type
_entity.pdbx_description
1 polymer ?
#
loop_
_entity_poly.entity_id
_entity_poly.type
_entity_poly.pdbx_seq_one_letter_code
_entity_poly.pdbx_strand_id
1 'polypeptide(L)'
;MRVANMNWKDIEAAAKTDPRCCIPIGSVEQHSYLSVCTDLILAERIAVEAAAPLNIPVFPVMPFGITPNFIKYPGTINLRVTTLLEVVRDIVTSLKFSGFSKICVVSGHGGNAPIGDLLNDLMTKDPEIKLKFHEWFKGPKLLAKVMAIDATASHGNWFENFPWTRLSHAESPNGSKPMIDRTKMPELDADEIKHLLIDGSYGGEWQKPDKIMNEIWLAGVEETRDVLREPW
;
A
#
# COMPACT_ATOMS: atom_id res chain seq x y z
N MET A 1 -10.19 -13.48 4.43
CA MET A 1 -11.67 -13.22 4.41
C MET A 1 -11.91 -11.71 4.41
N ARG A 2 -12.79 -11.16 3.56
CA ARG A 2 -13.15 -9.74 3.60
C ARG A 2 -14.14 -9.48 4.74
N VAL A 3 -13.80 -8.59 5.67
CA VAL A 3 -14.70 -8.17 6.77
C VAL A 3 -16.00 -7.54 6.24
N ALA A 4 -15.97 -6.91 5.07
CA ALA A 4 -17.17 -6.40 4.40
C ALA A 4 -18.25 -7.47 4.13
N ASN A 5 -17.89 -8.76 4.16
CA ASN A 5 -18.79 -9.89 3.97
C ASN A 5 -19.09 -10.66 5.28
N MET A 6 -18.78 -10.06 6.43
CA MET A 6 -18.91 -10.66 7.77
C MET A 6 -19.84 -9.82 8.64
N ASN A 7 -20.56 -10.46 9.52
CA ASN A 7 -21.26 -9.78 10.61
C ASN A 7 -20.42 -9.84 11.90
N TRP A 8 -20.88 -9.20 12.97
CA TRP A 8 -20.11 -9.11 14.22
C TRP A 8 -19.85 -10.48 14.88
N LYS A 9 -20.74 -11.46 14.72
CA LYS A 9 -20.57 -12.84 15.26
C LYS A 9 -19.49 -13.59 14.50
N ASP A 10 -19.40 -13.39 13.19
CA ASP A 10 -18.34 -13.97 12.36
C ASP A 10 -16.97 -13.41 12.76
N ILE A 11 -16.89 -12.10 13.05
CA ILE A 11 -15.68 -11.45 13.54
C ILE A 11 -15.27 -12.02 14.92
N GLU A 12 -16.21 -12.13 15.85
CA GLU A 12 -15.96 -12.69 17.17
C GLU A 12 -15.44 -14.14 17.08
N ALA A 13 -16.04 -14.96 16.25
CA ALA A 13 -15.60 -16.35 16.02
C ALA A 13 -14.20 -16.40 15.38
N ALA A 14 -13.94 -15.54 14.40
CA ALA A 14 -12.62 -15.45 13.76
C ALA A 14 -11.53 -15.06 14.77
N ALA A 15 -11.74 -14.01 15.57
CA ALA A 15 -10.78 -13.56 16.58
C ALA A 15 -10.49 -14.61 17.66
N LYS A 16 -11.50 -15.41 18.06
CA LYS A 16 -11.33 -16.52 18.99
C LYS A 16 -10.51 -17.67 18.41
N THR A 17 -10.61 -17.89 17.09
CA THR A 17 -9.92 -18.98 16.39
C THR A 17 -8.48 -18.60 16.04
N ASP A 18 -8.29 -17.38 15.55
CA ASP A 18 -6.99 -16.84 15.16
C ASP A 18 -6.96 -15.33 15.45
N PRO A 19 -6.08 -14.87 16.34
CA PRO A 19 -6.06 -13.45 16.72
C PRO A 19 -5.42 -12.54 15.67
N ARG A 20 -5.14 -13.03 14.45
CA ARG A 20 -4.56 -12.27 13.35
C ARG A 20 -5.61 -11.53 12.53
N CYS A 21 -5.32 -10.30 12.13
CA CYS A 21 -6.07 -9.58 11.09
C CYS A 21 -5.17 -8.66 10.27
N CYS A 22 -5.70 -8.18 9.12
CA CYS A 22 -5.01 -7.25 8.23
C CYS A 22 -5.80 -5.94 8.11
N ILE A 23 -5.08 -4.82 8.05
CA ILE A 23 -5.58 -3.49 7.72
C ILE A 23 -4.82 -3.02 6.48
N PRO A 24 -5.40 -3.06 5.29
CA PRO A 24 -4.79 -2.41 4.14
C PRO A 24 -4.93 -0.89 4.26
N ILE A 25 -3.89 -0.17 3.82
CA ILE A 25 -3.86 1.30 3.78
C ILE A 25 -3.18 1.77 2.50
N GLY A 26 -3.82 2.68 1.80
CA GLY A 26 -3.27 3.28 0.59
C GLY A 26 -3.15 4.79 0.68
N SER A 27 -3.27 5.43 -0.47
CA SER A 27 -3.49 6.86 -0.64
C SER A 27 -4.47 7.12 -1.79
N VAL A 28 -4.99 8.33 -1.86
CA VAL A 28 -5.61 8.89 -3.06
C VAL A 28 -4.71 10.01 -3.53
N GLU A 29 -3.92 9.73 -4.56
CA GLU A 29 -2.97 10.66 -5.15
C GLU A 29 -2.80 10.41 -6.66
N GLN A 30 -2.20 11.35 -7.34
CA GLN A 30 -1.89 11.18 -8.75
C GLN A 30 -0.96 9.98 -8.99
N HIS A 31 -1.23 9.20 -10.04
CA HIS A 31 -0.43 8.09 -10.52
C HIS A 31 -0.30 8.16 -12.05
N SER A 32 0.03 9.36 -12.55
CA SER A 32 0.16 9.60 -13.98
C SER A 32 -1.14 9.27 -14.75
N TYR A 33 -1.14 8.26 -15.59
CA TYR A 33 -2.29 7.82 -16.41
C TYR A 33 -3.14 6.73 -15.74
N LEU A 34 -2.75 6.30 -14.54
CA LEU A 34 -3.47 5.30 -13.77
C LEU A 34 -4.53 5.94 -12.85
N SER A 35 -5.32 5.11 -12.20
CA SER A 35 -6.29 5.57 -11.21
C SER A 35 -5.61 6.36 -10.08
N VAL A 36 -6.18 7.47 -9.66
CA VAL A 36 -5.75 8.17 -8.43
C VAL A 36 -5.91 7.31 -7.18
N CYS A 37 -6.62 6.21 -7.29
CA CYS A 37 -6.81 5.21 -6.24
C CYS A 37 -5.84 4.03 -6.34
N THR A 38 -4.78 4.11 -7.15
CA THR A 38 -3.83 3.01 -7.39
C THR A 38 -3.35 2.38 -6.09
N ASP A 39 -2.85 3.15 -5.16
CA ASP A 39 -2.30 2.67 -3.89
C ASP A 39 -3.32 1.92 -3.04
N LEU A 40 -4.55 2.43 -2.96
CA LEU A 40 -5.59 1.75 -2.19
C LEU A 40 -6.08 0.47 -2.87
N ILE A 41 -6.19 0.46 -4.21
CA ILE A 41 -6.58 -0.72 -4.99
C ILE A 41 -5.55 -1.83 -4.78
N LEU A 42 -4.26 -1.49 -4.87
CA LEU A 42 -3.17 -2.45 -4.71
C LEU A 42 -3.07 -2.95 -3.27
N ALA A 43 -3.15 -2.05 -2.26
CA ALA A 43 -3.10 -2.44 -0.85
C ALA A 43 -4.25 -3.39 -0.46
N GLU A 44 -5.49 -3.07 -0.86
CA GLU A 44 -6.63 -3.94 -0.56
C GLU A 44 -6.48 -5.29 -1.22
N ARG A 45 -6.17 -5.30 -2.52
CA ARG A 45 -6.12 -6.51 -3.30
C ARG A 45 -5.02 -7.46 -2.83
N ILE A 46 -3.80 -6.94 -2.59
CA ILE A 46 -2.68 -7.75 -2.11
C ILE A 46 -2.96 -8.34 -0.73
N ALA A 47 -3.51 -7.55 0.20
CA ALA A 47 -3.87 -8.04 1.53
C ALA A 47 -4.92 -9.15 1.47
N VAL A 48 -5.96 -8.99 0.65
CA VAL A 48 -7.02 -9.99 0.49
C VAL A 48 -6.50 -11.28 -0.13
N GLU A 49 -5.73 -11.20 -1.22
CA GLU A 49 -5.20 -12.38 -1.90
C GLU A 49 -4.15 -13.12 -1.06
N ALA A 50 -3.33 -12.39 -0.30
CA ALA A 50 -2.36 -13.00 0.62
C ALA A 50 -3.02 -13.68 1.82
N ALA A 51 -4.01 -13.03 2.44
CA ALA A 51 -4.69 -13.51 3.65
C ALA A 51 -5.70 -14.63 3.40
N ALA A 52 -6.27 -14.73 2.20
CA ALA A 52 -7.36 -15.68 1.88
C ALA A 52 -7.05 -17.14 2.22
N PRO A 53 -5.89 -17.72 1.81
CA PRO A 53 -5.57 -19.12 2.13
C PRO A 53 -5.29 -19.37 3.61
N LEU A 54 -5.07 -18.31 4.40
CA LEU A 54 -4.81 -18.37 5.83
C LEU A 54 -6.06 -18.13 6.67
N ASN A 55 -7.20 -17.85 6.04
CA ASN A 55 -8.45 -17.45 6.68
C ASN A 55 -8.33 -16.23 7.61
N ILE A 56 -7.35 -15.35 7.37
CA ILE A 56 -7.16 -14.13 8.14
C ILE A 56 -8.17 -13.06 7.69
N PRO A 57 -8.93 -12.42 8.60
CA PRO A 57 -9.81 -11.31 8.27
C PRO A 57 -9.03 -10.09 7.75
N VAL A 58 -9.55 -9.50 6.66
CA VAL A 58 -9.02 -8.26 6.07
C VAL A 58 -10.09 -7.18 6.21
N PHE A 59 -9.78 -6.15 6.98
CA PHE A 59 -10.64 -4.99 7.20
C PHE A 59 -10.71 -4.12 5.93
N PRO A 60 -11.74 -3.27 5.80
CA PRO A 60 -11.81 -2.34 4.66
C PRO A 60 -10.56 -1.49 4.55
N VAL A 61 -10.14 -1.22 3.30
CA VAL A 61 -8.95 -0.40 3.06
C VAL A 61 -9.15 1.02 3.56
N MET A 62 -8.15 1.56 4.25
CA MET A 62 -8.08 2.98 4.60
C MET A 62 -7.56 3.77 3.39
N PRO A 63 -8.37 4.67 2.80
CA PRO A 63 -8.08 5.23 1.48
C PRO A 63 -7.11 6.41 1.50
N PHE A 64 -6.91 7.10 2.64
CA PHE A 64 -6.17 8.35 2.70
C PHE A 64 -4.87 8.20 3.47
N GLY A 65 -3.78 8.72 2.91
CA GLY A 65 -2.42 8.66 3.42
C GLY A 65 -1.72 10.03 3.46
N ILE A 66 -0.41 9.99 3.68
CA ILE A 66 0.46 11.18 3.72
C ILE A 66 1.06 11.37 2.34
N THR A 67 0.58 12.36 1.58
CA THR A 67 1.02 12.62 0.21
C THR A 67 1.18 14.12 -0.09
N PRO A 68 2.01 14.86 0.66
CA PRO A 68 2.16 16.30 0.51
C PRO A 68 2.73 16.70 -0.86
N ASN A 69 3.61 15.88 -1.43
CA ASN A 69 4.30 16.17 -2.69
C ASN A 69 3.34 16.32 -3.88
N PHE A 70 2.19 15.65 -3.83
CA PHE A 70 1.23 15.60 -4.94
C PHE A 70 -0.04 16.42 -4.71
N ILE A 71 -0.08 17.22 -3.63
CA ILE A 71 -1.29 17.98 -3.25
C ILE A 71 -1.75 18.96 -4.34
N LYS A 72 -0.88 19.36 -5.26
CA LYS A 72 -1.20 20.24 -6.39
C LYS A 72 -1.77 19.53 -7.62
N TYR A 73 -1.80 18.19 -7.58
CA TYR A 73 -2.52 17.41 -8.59
C TYR A 73 -3.97 17.22 -8.14
N PRO A 74 -4.97 17.63 -8.96
CA PRO A 74 -6.37 17.49 -8.60
C PRO A 74 -6.75 16.06 -8.22
N GLY A 75 -7.56 15.91 -7.17
CA GLY A 75 -7.97 14.61 -6.65
C GLY A 75 -7.05 14.04 -5.56
N THR A 76 -5.84 14.56 -5.37
CA THR A 76 -4.95 14.15 -4.28
C THR A 76 -5.49 14.62 -2.93
N ILE A 77 -5.56 13.71 -1.96
CA ILE A 77 -6.02 13.99 -0.59
C ILE A 77 -4.89 13.65 0.38
N ASN A 78 -4.29 14.67 0.97
CA ASN A 78 -3.20 14.52 1.93
C ASN A 78 -3.71 14.62 3.37
N LEU A 79 -3.35 13.65 4.20
CA LEU A 79 -3.49 13.74 5.65
C LEU A 79 -2.22 14.30 6.29
N ARG A 80 -2.39 15.02 7.39
CA ARG A 80 -1.25 15.33 8.27
C ARG A 80 -0.74 14.05 8.90
N VAL A 81 0.57 13.96 9.13
CA VAL A 81 1.20 12.81 9.81
C VAL A 81 0.47 12.48 11.11
N THR A 82 0.27 13.48 11.96
CA THR A 82 -0.42 13.31 13.27
C THR A 82 -1.83 12.77 13.10
N THR A 83 -2.60 13.25 12.12
CA THR A 83 -3.97 12.76 11.87
C THR A 83 -3.97 11.29 11.47
N LEU A 84 -3.09 10.90 10.55
CA LEU A 84 -2.98 9.50 10.11
C LEU A 84 -2.61 8.59 11.28
N LEU A 85 -1.60 8.97 12.07
CA LEU A 85 -1.12 8.17 13.20
C LEU A 85 -2.19 8.00 14.28
N GLU A 86 -2.98 9.03 14.58
CA GLU A 86 -4.09 8.91 15.54
C GLU A 86 -5.21 8.00 15.01
N VAL A 87 -5.56 8.09 13.74
CA VAL A 87 -6.55 7.17 13.14
C VAL A 87 -6.06 5.71 13.22
N VAL A 88 -4.80 5.44 12.89
CA VAL A 88 -4.24 4.09 12.98
C VAL A 88 -4.20 3.61 14.44
N ARG A 89 -3.86 4.47 15.39
CA ARG A 89 -3.88 4.16 16.84
C ARG A 89 -5.28 3.73 17.28
N ASP A 90 -6.30 4.49 16.93
CA ASP A 90 -7.70 4.21 17.29
C ASP A 90 -8.19 2.89 16.67
N ILE A 91 -7.81 2.62 15.41
CA ILE A 91 -8.14 1.36 14.74
C ILE A 91 -7.47 0.18 15.47
N VAL A 92 -6.16 0.24 15.74
CA VAL A 92 -5.43 -0.82 16.45
C VAL A 92 -6.03 -1.08 17.83
N THR A 93 -6.36 -0.01 18.56
CA THR A 93 -7.00 -0.10 19.87
C THR A 93 -8.36 -0.80 19.78
N SER A 94 -9.19 -0.43 18.82
CA SER A 94 -10.52 -1.03 18.60
C SER A 94 -10.43 -2.50 18.22
N LEU A 95 -9.43 -2.86 17.39
CA LEU A 95 -9.19 -4.25 17.00
C LEU A 95 -8.72 -5.11 18.18
N LYS A 96 -7.88 -4.55 19.07
CA LYS A 96 -7.52 -5.22 20.32
C LYS A 96 -8.76 -5.52 21.17
N PHE A 97 -9.66 -4.56 21.35
CA PHE A 97 -10.94 -4.78 22.05
C PHE A 97 -11.80 -5.86 21.39
N SER A 98 -11.70 -6.02 20.09
CA SER A 98 -12.40 -7.06 19.33
C SER A 98 -11.74 -8.45 19.41
N GLY A 99 -10.61 -8.58 20.14
CA GLY A 99 -9.89 -9.84 20.34
C GLY A 99 -8.74 -10.11 19.35
N PHE A 100 -8.42 -9.17 18.46
CA PHE A 100 -7.26 -9.28 17.57
C PHE A 100 -6.01 -8.73 18.29
N SER A 101 -5.03 -9.58 18.56
CA SER A 101 -3.75 -9.19 19.15
C SER A 101 -2.56 -9.24 18.20
N LYS A 102 -2.79 -9.67 16.94
CA LYS A 102 -1.79 -9.79 15.89
C LYS A 102 -2.28 -9.07 14.65
N ILE A 103 -1.82 -7.84 14.43
CA ILE A 103 -2.37 -6.95 13.40
C ILE A 103 -1.29 -6.59 12.39
N CYS A 104 -1.52 -6.88 11.12
CA CYS A 104 -0.65 -6.46 10.02
C CYS A 104 -1.26 -5.27 9.27
N VAL A 105 -0.55 -4.15 9.27
CA VAL A 105 -0.86 -3.02 8.40
C VAL A 105 -0.14 -3.24 7.07
N VAL A 106 -0.92 -3.42 5.98
CA VAL A 106 -0.38 -3.62 4.62
C VAL A 106 -0.50 -2.32 3.85
N SER A 107 0.63 -1.65 3.64
CA SER A 107 0.68 -0.36 2.97
C SER A 107 0.91 -0.50 1.47
N GLY A 108 0.13 0.24 0.68
CA GLY A 108 0.35 0.47 -0.75
C GLY A 108 1.08 1.78 -1.06
N HIS A 109 1.37 2.60 -0.04
CA HIS A 109 1.88 3.96 -0.23
C HIS A 109 3.11 4.26 0.62
N GLY A 110 4.16 4.78 -0.01
CA GLY A 110 5.44 5.06 0.65
C GLY A 110 5.38 6.18 1.71
N GLY A 111 4.51 7.17 1.53
CA GLY A 111 4.30 8.26 2.49
C GLY A 111 3.73 7.79 3.84
N ASN A 112 3.20 6.57 3.91
CA ASN A 112 2.66 5.99 5.14
C ASN A 112 3.74 5.38 6.06
N ALA A 113 5.01 5.44 5.69
CA ALA A 113 6.12 4.87 6.47
C ALA A 113 6.14 5.26 7.98
N PRO A 114 5.73 6.48 8.41
CA PRO A 114 5.66 6.82 9.84
C PRO A 114 4.77 5.92 10.69
N ILE A 115 3.87 5.14 10.07
CA ILE A 115 3.07 4.13 10.78
C ILE A 115 3.97 3.07 11.42
N GLY A 116 5.07 2.69 10.78
CA GLY A 116 6.01 1.71 11.34
C GLY A 116 6.52 2.11 12.73
N ASP A 117 6.90 3.37 12.90
CA ASP A 117 7.36 3.89 14.21
C ASP A 117 6.23 3.92 15.24
N LEU A 118 5.01 4.30 14.83
CA LEU A 118 3.83 4.23 15.69
C LEU A 118 3.59 2.80 16.20
N LEU A 119 3.63 1.80 15.32
CA LEU A 119 3.38 0.42 15.72
C LEU A 119 4.44 -0.09 16.71
N ASN A 120 5.70 0.30 16.53
CA ASN A 120 6.77 -0.01 17.49
C ASN A 120 6.53 0.64 18.86
N ASP A 121 6.10 1.90 18.89
CA ASP A 121 5.72 2.59 20.14
C ASP A 121 4.54 1.89 20.84
N LEU A 122 3.52 1.48 20.08
CA LEU A 122 2.37 0.75 20.63
C LEU A 122 2.77 -0.60 21.23
N MET A 123 3.61 -1.38 20.56
CA MET A 123 4.11 -2.66 21.08
C MET A 123 4.99 -2.48 22.31
N THR A 124 5.73 -1.37 22.42
CA THR A 124 6.53 -1.05 23.61
C THR A 124 5.64 -0.76 24.81
N LYS A 125 4.51 -0.08 24.60
CA LYS A 125 3.55 0.26 25.67
C LYS A 125 2.63 -0.91 26.05
N ASP A 126 2.41 -1.82 25.12
CA ASP A 126 1.52 -2.97 25.28
C ASP A 126 2.15 -4.23 24.66
N PRO A 127 2.96 -4.98 25.41
CA PRO A 127 3.66 -6.17 24.91
C PRO A 127 2.75 -7.34 24.50
N GLU A 128 1.46 -7.29 24.85
CA GLU A 128 0.49 -8.34 24.46
C GLU A 128 0.08 -8.24 22.99
N ILE A 129 0.19 -7.05 22.38
CA ILE A 129 -0.07 -6.90 20.95
C ILE A 129 1.20 -7.13 20.15
N LYS A 130 1.01 -7.70 18.95
CA LYS A 130 2.06 -7.91 17.95
C LYS A 130 1.61 -7.24 16.66
N LEU A 131 2.38 -6.28 16.21
CA LEU A 131 2.04 -5.44 15.08
C LEU A 131 3.11 -5.58 13.99
N LYS A 132 2.68 -5.62 12.74
CA LYS A 132 3.57 -5.60 11.57
C LYS A 132 3.18 -4.46 10.65
N PHE A 133 4.18 -3.74 10.13
CA PHE A 133 4.02 -2.80 9.04
C PHE A 133 4.69 -3.38 7.79
N HIS A 134 3.93 -3.61 6.74
CA HIS A 134 4.39 -4.22 5.52
C HIS A 134 4.06 -3.33 4.31
N GLU A 135 5.09 -2.78 3.69
CA GLU A 135 4.97 -2.10 2.40
C GLU A 135 5.15 -3.15 1.30
N TRP A 136 4.05 -3.61 0.72
CA TRP A 136 4.04 -4.75 -0.19
C TRP A 136 5.03 -4.59 -1.37
N PHE A 137 5.22 -3.37 -1.85
CA PHE A 137 6.08 -3.03 -2.98
C PHE A 137 7.58 -2.95 -2.63
N LYS A 138 7.95 -3.09 -1.35
CA LYS A 138 9.34 -3.10 -0.85
C LYS A 138 9.84 -4.48 -0.46
N GLY A 139 9.05 -5.52 -0.64
CA GLY A 139 9.44 -6.88 -0.31
C GLY A 139 10.69 -7.32 -1.08
N PRO A 140 11.73 -7.90 -0.44
CA PRO A 140 12.99 -8.21 -1.09
C PRO A 140 12.87 -9.22 -2.23
N LYS A 141 11.98 -10.22 -2.13
CA LYS A 141 11.74 -11.20 -3.20
C LYS A 141 11.07 -10.57 -4.40
N LEU A 142 10.08 -9.71 -4.16
CA LEU A 142 9.41 -8.93 -5.21
C LEU A 142 10.40 -7.98 -5.88
N LEU A 143 11.14 -7.19 -5.10
CA LEU A 143 12.11 -6.22 -5.63
C LEU A 143 13.20 -6.89 -6.47
N ALA A 144 13.72 -8.04 -6.05
CA ALA A 144 14.70 -8.78 -6.85
C ALA A 144 14.13 -9.14 -8.23
N LYS A 145 12.86 -9.56 -8.32
CA LYS A 145 12.18 -9.86 -9.58
C LYS A 145 11.95 -8.60 -10.43
N VAL A 146 11.48 -7.54 -9.81
CA VAL A 146 11.25 -6.24 -10.46
C VAL A 146 12.54 -5.68 -11.05
N MET A 147 13.62 -5.67 -10.27
CA MET A 147 14.93 -5.17 -10.71
C MET A 147 15.54 -6.01 -11.83
N ALA A 148 15.26 -7.32 -11.88
CA ALA A 148 15.69 -8.19 -12.97
C ALA A 148 14.93 -7.92 -14.28
N ILE A 149 13.71 -7.37 -14.22
CA ILE A 149 12.92 -6.98 -15.39
C ILE A 149 13.32 -5.58 -15.87
N ASP A 150 13.32 -4.61 -14.96
CA ASP A 150 13.64 -3.22 -15.26
C ASP A 150 13.90 -2.42 -13.98
N ALA A 151 15.13 -1.96 -13.83
CA ALA A 151 15.59 -1.19 -12.67
C ALA A 151 14.96 0.22 -12.57
N THR A 152 14.21 0.68 -13.60
CA THR A 152 13.53 1.97 -13.59
C THR A 152 12.14 1.92 -12.94
N ALA A 153 11.74 0.77 -12.39
CA ALA A 153 10.48 0.61 -11.66
C ALA A 153 10.31 1.67 -10.57
N SER A 154 9.23 2.46 -10.65
CA SER A 154 8.98 3.56 -9.72
C SER A 154 7.53 4.04 -9.77
N HIS A 155 7.24 5.12 -9.01
CA HIS A 155 5.92 5.74 -8.93
C HIS A 155 5.41 6.22 -10.30
N GLY A 156 4.16 5.89 -10.60
CA GLY A 156 3.44 6.33 -11.79
C GLY A 156 3.96 5.74 -13.10
N ASN A 157 4.64 4.61 -13.06
CA ASN A 157 5.14 3.93 -14.26
C ASN A 157 4.65 2.46 -14.35
N TRP A 158 5.32 1.64 -15.17
CA TRP A 158 4.93 0.26 -15.42
C TRP A 158 4.73 -0.58 -14.14
N PHE A 159 5.50 -0.31 -13.08
CA PHE A 159 5.45 -1.10 -11.85
C PHE A 159 4.07 -1.07 -11.16
N GLU A 160 3.32 0.00 -11.36
CA GLU A 160 1.97 0.17 -10.81
C GLU A 160 0.87 -0.03 -11.86
N ASN A 161 1.25 -0.29 -13.13
CA ASN A 161 0.35 -0.42 -14.28
C ASN A 161 -0.25 -1.83 -14.38
N PHE A 162 -0.99 -2.25 -13.39
CA PHE A 162 -1.73 -3.50 -13.38
C PHE A 162 -3.06 -3.36 -14.13
N PRO A 163 -3.64 -4.45 -14.67
CA PRO A 163 -4.94 -4.39 -15.35
C PRO A 163 -6.06 -3.71 -14.53
N TRP A 164 -5.99 -3.80 -13.20
CA TRP A 164 -6.99 -3.22 -12.29
C TRP A 164 -6.69 -1.81 -11.80
N THR A 165 -5.55 -1.23 -12.15
CA THR A 165 -5.23 0.18 -11.89
C THR A 165 -5.42 1.06 -13.13
N ARG A 166 -5.59 0.45 -14.32
CA ARG A 166 -5.81 1.12 -15.59
C ARG A 166 -7.22 1.69 -15.70
N LEU A 167 -7.35 2.76 -16.45
CA LEU A 167 -8.62 3.41 -16.77
C LEU A 167 -8.92 3.28 -18.24
N SER A 168 -10.13 2.88 -18.59
CA SER A 168 -10.53 2.65 -20.00
C SER A 168 -10.52 3.90 -20.88
N HIS A 169 -10.53 5.09 -20.27
CA HIS A 169 -10.53 6.39 -20.95
C HIS A 169 -9.18 7.12 -20.89
N ALA A 170 -8.17 6.54 -20.24
CA ALA A 170 -6.85 7.15 -20.05
C ALA A 170 -5.76 6.11 -20.32
N GLU A 171 -5.39 5.98 -21.59
CA GLU A 171 -4.33 5.05 -22.00
C GLU A 171 -2.94 5.59 -21.58
N SER A 172 -2.11 4.70 -21.05
CA SER A 172 -0.70 5.02 -20.81
C SER A 172 0.03 5.20 -22.15
N PRO A 173 0.94 6.17 -22.26
CA PRO A 173 1.74 6.34 -23.46
C PRO A 173 2.59 5.10 -23.79
N ASN A 174 3.00 4.98 -25.04
CA ASN A 174 4.00 4.00 -25.45
C ASN A 174 5.42 4.50 -25.14
N GLY A 175 6.34 3.56 -24.93
CA GLY A 175 7.76 3.85 -24.68
C GLY A 175 8.05 4.23 -23.24
N SER A 176 8.95 5.18 -23.04
CA SER A 176 9.45 5.55 -21.71
C SER A 176 9.64 7.06 -21.57
N LYS A 177 9.59 7.53 -20.33
CA LYS A 177 9.97 8.87 -19.91
C LYS A 177 11.38 8.82 -19.29
N PRO A 178 12.25 9.82 -19.54
CA PRO A 178 13.51 9.93 -18.80
C PRO A 178 13.28 9.90 -17.30
N MET A 179 14.14 9.19 -16.57
CA MET A 179 14.10 9.18 -15.10
C MET A 179 14.35 10.58 -14.54
N ILE A 180 13.49 10.99 -13.63
CA ILE A 180 13.62 12.26 -12.93
C ILE A 180 14.68 12.12 -11.82
N ASP A 181 15.57 13.08 -11.72
CA ASP A 181 16.47 13.22 -10.56
C ASP A 181 15.68 13.66 -9.33
N ARG A 182 15.48 12.72 -8.41
CA ARG A 182 14.68 12.94 -7.20
C ARG A 182 15.50 13.48 -6.02
N THR A 183 16.81 13.62 -6.17
CA THR A 183 17.69 14.04 -5.06
C THR A 183 17.34 15.42 -4.52
N LYS A 184 16.79 16.28 -5.37
CA LYS A 184 16.37 17.64 -5.01
C LYS A 184 14.90 17.74 -4.58
N MET A 185 14.09 16.70 -4.77
CA MET A 185 12.66 16.77 -4.44
C MET A 185 12.36 17.15 -2.98
N PRO A 186 13.15 16.74 -1.97
CA PRO A 186 12.92 17.18 -0.59
C PRO A 186 13.05 18.68 -0.36
N GLU A 187 13.71 19.41 -1.26
CA GLU A 187 13.92 20.85 -1.19
C GLU A 187 12.85 21.66 -1.95
N LEU A 188 12.01 20.97 -2.75
CA LEU A 188 11.00 21.57 -3.60
C LEU A 188 9.66 21.66 -2.90
N ASP A 189 8.91 22.73 -3.17
CA ASP A 189 7.50 22.78 -2.79
C ASP A 189 6.60 21.97 -3.77
N ALA A 190 5.33 21.87 -3.46
CA ALA A 190 4.40 21.05 -4.24
C ALA A 190 4.11 21.60 -5.65
N ASP A 191 4.21 22.91 -5.86
CA ASP A 191 4.09 23.52 -7.20
C ASP A 191 5.32 23.22 -8.04
N GLU A 192 6.51 23.35 -7.46
CA GLU A 192 7.79 23.00 -8.09
C GLU A 192 7.85 21.50 -8.45
N ILE A 193 7.40 20.63 -7.55
CA ILE A 193 7.31 19.19 -7.82
C ILE A 193 6.37 18.93 -9.00
N LYS A 194 5.21 19.58 -9.06
CA LYS A 194 4.28 19.43 -10.18
C LYS A 194 4.89 19.90 -11.49
N HIS A 195 5.64 21.00 -11.50
CA HIS A 195 6.37 21.48 -12.68
C HIS A 195 7.49 20.52 -13.10
N LEU A 196 8.21 19.94 -12.16
CA LEU A 196 9.28 18.97 -12.42
C LEU A 196 8.73 17.68 -13.04
N LEU A 197 7.65 17.14 -12.47
CA LEU A 197 7.11 15.84 -12.85
C LEU A 197 6.14 15.92 -14.04
N ILE A 198 5.45 17.04 -14.26
CA ILE A 198 4.47 17.29 -15.32
C ILE A 198 3.26 16.34 -15.19
N ASP A 199 3.41 15.08 -15.61
CA ASP A 199 2.40 14.03 -15.57
C ASP A 199 2.36 13.24 -14.25
N GLY A 200 3.28 13.53 -13.34
CA GLY A 200 3.39 12.91 -12.01
C GLY A 200 4.28 11.67 -11.94
N SER A 201 4.65 11.05 -13.07
CA SER A 201 5.56 9.89 -13.08
C SER A 201 7.00 10.31 -12.77
N TYR A 202 7.70 9.46 -12.04
CA TYR A 202 9.16 9.60 -11.82
C TYR A 202 10.00 9.16 -13.02
N GLY A 203 9.37 8.69 -14.10
CA GLY A 203 10.04 8.20 -15.31
C GLY A 203 10.10 6.68 -15.41
N GLY A 204 10.77 6.19 -16.46
CA GLY A 204 10.81 4.79 -16.84
C GLY A 204 9.76 4.42 -17.88
N GLU A 205 9.65 3.15 -18.23
CA GLU A 205 8.64 2.66 -19.16
C GLU A 205 7.23 2.81 -18.56
N TRP A 206 6.24 3.02 -19.41
CA TRP A 206 4.86 3.24 -18.97
C TRP A 206 4.11 1.95 -18.64
N GLN A 207 4.45 0.87 -19.35
CA GLN A 207 3.71 -0.39 -19.26
C GLN A 207 4.58 -1.59 -19.60
N LYS A 208 4.22 -2.74 -19.07
CA LYS A 208 4.77 -4.05 -19.42
C LYS A 208 3.63 -4.99 -19.80
N PRO A 209 3.90 -6.07 -20.55
CA PRO A 209 2.89 -7.09 -20.87
C PRO A 209 2.22 -7.63 -19.61
N ASP A 210 0.91 -7.89 -19.68
CA ASP A 210 0.12 -8.40 -18.54
C ASP A 210 0.68 -9.69 -17.94
N LYS A 211 1.33 -10.53 -18.76
CA LYS A 211 2.02 -11.72 -18.25
C LYS A 211 3.10 -11.36 -17.21
N ILE A 212 3.92 -10.35 -17.51
CA ILE A 212 4.95 -9.86 -16.58
C ILE A 212 4.30 -9.24 -15.35
N MET A 213 3.26 -8.42 -15.54
CA MET A 213 2.52 -7.80 -14.44
C MET A 213 1.91 -8.84 -13.49
N ASN A 214 1.34 -9.91 -14.04
CA ASN A 214 0.81 -11.01 -13.21
C ASN A 214 1.91 -11.78 -12.48
N GLU A 215 3.08 -12.00 -13.09
CA GLU A 215 4.20 -12.68 -12.43
C GLU A 215 4.75 -11.90 -11.24
N ILE A 216 4.89 -10.58 -11.35
CA ILE A 216 5.32 -9.73 -10.22
C ILE A 216 4.22 -9.61 -9.17
N TRP A 217 2.95 -9.55 -9.58
CA TRP A 217 1.82 -9.55 -8.65
C TRP A 217 1.80 -10.78 -7.76
N LEU A 218 1.92 -11.97 -8.36
CA LEU A 218 1.97 -13.24 -7.63
C LEU A 218 3.16 -13.31 -6.67
N ALA A 219 4.31 -12.75 -7.04
CA ALA A 219 5.45 -12.65 -6.13
C ALA A 219 5.15 -11.75 -4.93
N GLY A 220 4.51 -10.60 -5.14
CA GLY A 220 4.09 -9.70 -4.06
C GLY A 220 3.03 -10.34 -3.14
N VAL A 221 2.06 -11.07 -3.71
CA VAL A 221 1.05 -11.82 -2.93
C VAL A 221 1.72 -12.88 -2.05
N GLU A 222 2.64 -13.67 -2.59
CA GLU A 222 3.31 -14.72 -1.82
C GLU A 222 4.20 -14.12 -0.73
N GLU A 223 4.95 -13.07 -1.02
CA GLU A 223 5.78 -12.39 -0.04
C GLU A 223 4.95 -11.76 1.09
N THR A 224 3.83 -11.12 0.76
CA THR A 224 2.88 -10.61 1.77
C THR A 224 2.31 -11.75 2.61
N ARG A 225 2.00 -12.89 1.99
CA ARG A 225 1.53 -14.10 2.68
C ARG A 225 2.58 -14.65 3.63
N ASP A 226 3.87 -14.66 3.23
CA ASP A 226 4.97 -15.08 4.09
C ASP A 226 5.05 -14.17 5.33
N VAL A 227 4.93 -12.85 5.17
CA VAL A 227 4.87 -11.92 6.31
C VAL A 227 3.74 -12.26 7.29
N LEU A 228 2.58 -12.70 6.78
CA LEU A 228 1.44 -13.12 7.60
C LEU A 228 1.64 -14.49 8.29
N ARG A 229 2.49 -15.36 7.73
CA ARG A 229 2.86 -16.67 8.30
C ARG A 229 3.99 -16.60 9.32
N GLU A 230 4.94 -15.68 9.11
CA GLU A 230 6.10 -15.55 9.99
C GLU A 230 5.72 -15.35 11.46
N PRO A 231 6.60 -15.74 12.41
CA PRO A 231 6.34 -15.52 13.85
C PRO A 231 5.98 -14.07 14.17
N TRP A 232 5.06 -13.94 15.09
CA TRP A 232 4.52 -12.66 15.56
C TRP A 232 5.12 -12.26 16.91
#